data_847144d02a24063662dded5cc35803a2
#
_entry.id   847144d02a24063662dded5cc35803a2
#
_cell.length_a   1.000
_cell.length_b   1.000
_cell.length_c   1.000
_cell.angle_alpha   90.00
_cell.angle_beta   90.00
_cell.angle_gamma   90.00
#
_symmetry.space_group_name_H-M   'P 1'
#
loop_
_entity.id
_entity.type
_entity.pdbx_description
1 polymer ?
#
loop_
_entity_poly.entity_id
_entity_poly.type
_entity_poly.pdbx_seq_one_letter_code
_entity_poly.pdbx_strand_id
1 'polypeptide(L)'
;MDLEIKKIQVLYEEFITNIRTLAPKVDAILLLKAMRLEKMFSGDLPHVHLEVDFTDDVDINIPKYQISEKYSVATSIHRWEKTKLVVSGKMSVDSILGISNHEKVLKIIGYANASHY
;
A
#
# COMPACT_ATOMS: atom_id res chain seq x y z
N MET A 1 -18.56 13.77 -27.13
CA MET A 1 -17.44 13.91 -26.23
C MET A 1 -17.81 13.82 -24.76
N ASP A 2 -18.79 14.59 -24.30
CA ASP A 2 -19.22 14.57 -22.89
C ASP A 2 -19.68 13.19 -22.43
N LEU A 3 -20.39 12.46 -23.31
CA LEU A 3 -20.86 11.12 -22.97
C LEU A 3 -19.72 10.14 -22.77
N GLU A 4 -18.68 10.22 -23.58
CA GLU A 4 -17.50 9.35 -23.46
C GLU A 4 -16.71 9.66 -22.20
N ILE A 5 -16.55 10.94 -21.86
CA ILE A 5 -15.90 11.37 -20.62
C ILE A 5 -16.65 10.83 -19.41
N LYS A 6 -17.98 10.94 -19.43
CA LYS A 6 -18.83 10.41 -18.33
C LYS A 6 -18.68 8.90 -18.18
N LYS A 7 -18.61 8.17 -19.30
CA LYS A 7 -18.38 6.71 -19.26
C LYS A 7 -17.06 6.36 -18.63
N ILE A 8 -15.99 7.08 -18.96
CA ILE A 8 -14.66 6.89 -18.39
C ILE A 8 -14.69 7.17 -16.89
N GLN A 9 -15.35 8.25 -16.47
CA GLN A 9 -15.48 8.61 -15.06
C GLN A 9 -16.22 7.54 -14.27
N VAL A 10 -17.30 7.00 -14.81
CA VAL A 10 -18.06 5.93 -14.17
C VAL A 10 -17.20 4.69 -14.00
N LEU A 11 -16.45 4.28 -15.03
CA LEU A 11 -15.55 3.13 -14.95
C LEU A 11 -14.47 3.34 -13.91
N TYR A 12 -13.90 4.53 -13.83
CA TYR A 12 -12.91 4.87 -12.83
C TYR A 12 -13.49 4.76 -11.42
N GLU A 13 -14.66 5.34 -11.19
CA GLU A 13 -15.33 5.31 -9.90
C GLU A 13 -15.68 3.88 -9.47
N GLU A 14 -16.16 3.07 -10.41
CA GLU A 14 -16.43 1.65 -10.16
C GLU A 14 -15.16 0.91 -9.78
N PHE A 15 -14.06 1.17 -10.48
CA PHE A 15 -12.77 0.55 -10.21
C PHE A 15 -12.27 0.90 -8.80
N ILE A 16 -12.33 2.18 -8.44
CA ILE A 16 -11.92 2.64 -7.11
C ILE A 16 -12.81 2.03 -6.03
N THR A 17 -14.12 1.97 -6.26
CA THR A 17 -15.07 1.36 -5.32
C THR A 17 -14.76 -0.13 -5.13
N ASN A 18 -14.46 -0.84 -6.20
CA ASN A 18 -14.09 -2.25 -6.13
C ASN A 18 -12.81 -2.47 -5.36
N ILE A 19 -11.81 -1.62 -5.56
CA ILE A 19 -10.55 -1.68 -4.79
C ILE A 19 -10.84 -1.48 -3.31
N ARG A 20 -11.64 -0.49 -2.95
CA ARG A 20 -12.01 -0.22 -1.56
C ARG A 20 -12.77 -1.38 -0.92
N THR A 21 -13.55 -2.11 -1.70
CA THR A 21 -14.28 -3.29 -1.22
C THR A 21 -13.34 -4.47 -1.01
N LEU A 22 -12.41 -4.71 -1.93
CA LEU A 22 -11.50 -5.86 -1.90
C LEU A 22 -10.32 -5.64 -0.97
N ALA A 23 -9.88 -4.40 -0.80
CA ALA A 23 -8.73 -4.05 0.04
C ALA A 23 -9.07 -2.84 0.92
N PRO A 24 -10.02 -2.99 1.87
CA PRO A 24 -10.55 -1.85 2.61
C PRO A 24 -9.54 -1.18 3.53
N LYS A 25 -8.47 -1.86 3.89
CA LYS A 25 -7.45 -1.30 4.79
C LYS A 25 -6.41 -0.45 4.06
N VAL A 26 -6.32 -0.56 2.75
CA VAL A 26 -5.29 0.12 1.95
C VAL A 26 -5.90 1.31 1.23
N ASP A 27 -5.20 2.44 1.23
CA ASP A 27 -5.60 3.60 0.43
C ASP A 27 -5.65 3.19 -1.04
N ALA A 28 -6.82 3.38 -1.66
CA ALA A 28 -7.07 2.95 -3.04
C ALA A 28 -6.16 3.68 -4.04
N ILE A 29 -5.85 4.95 -3.80
CA ILE A 29 -5.00 5.75 -4.69
C ILE A 29 -3.56 5.23 -4.66
N LEU A 30 -3.07 4.89 -3.47
CA LEU A 30 -1.75 4.26 -3.32
C LEU A 30 -1.69 2.96 -4.12
N LEU A 31 -2.70 2.12 -3.98
CA LEU A 31 -2.74 0.82 -4.64
C LEU A 31 -2.77 0.97 -6.15
N LEU A 32 -3.58 1.89 -6.65
CA LEU A 32 -3.69 2.19 -8.08
C LEU A 32 -2.35 2.67 -8.64
N LYS A 33 -1.67 3.56 -7.94
CA LYS A 33 -0.35 4.09 -8.34
C LYS A 33 0.68 2.96 -8.41
N ALA A 34 0.74 2.12 -7.38
CA ALA A 34 1.67 0.99 -7.33
C ALA A 34 1.41 0.00 -8.47
N MET A 35 0.14 -0.32 -8.75
CA MET A 35 -0.24 -1.19 -9.86
C MET A 35 0.21 -0.61 -11.20
N ARG A 36 0.00 0.67 -11.40
CA ARG A 36 0.39 1.36 -12.63
C ARG A 36 1.90 1.32 -12.85
N LEU A 37 2.67 1.61 -11.80
CA LEU A 37 4.14 1.58 -11.88
C LEU A 37 4.67 0.18 -12.14
N GLU A 38 4.08 -0.83 -11.52
CA GLU A 38 4.45 -2.22 -11.74
C GLU A 38 4.27 -2.63 -13.20
N LYS A 39 3.18 -2.19 -13.83
CA LYS A 39 2.91 -2.46 -15.24
C LYS A 39 3.79 -1.67 -16.19
N MET A 40 4.05 -0.40 -15.87
CA MET A 40 4.87 0.47 -16.72
C MET A 40 6.33 0.05 -16.76
N PHE A 41 6.86 -0.43 -15.65
CA PHE A 41 8.28 -0.78 -15.50
C PHE A 41 8.42 -2.27 -15.23
N SER A 42 8.05 -3.05 -16.24
CA SER A 42 8.11 -4.51 -16.18
C SER A 42 9.49 -4.99 -15.72
N GLY A 43 9.51 -5.83 -14.70
CA GLY A 43 10.75 -6.35 -14.13
C GLY A 43 11.39 -5.48 -13.07
N ASP A 44 10.86 -4.29 -12.81
CA ASP A 44 11.38 -3.40 -11.79
C ASP A 44 10.23 -2.93 -10.89
N LEU A 45 10.29 -3.27 -9.61
CA LEU A 45 9.25 -2.92 -8.66
C LEU A 45 9.29 -1.44 -8.29
N PRO A 46 8.13 -0.82 -8.02
CA PRO A 46 8.11 0.55 -7.55
C PRO A 46 8.74 0.68 -6.16
N HIS A 47 9.30 1.84 -5.89
CA HIS A 47 9.71 2.20 -4.54
C HIS A 47 8.48 2.69 -3.78
N VAL A 48 8.16 2.05 -2.68
CA VAL A 48 6.94 2.30 -1.92
C VAL A 48 7.28 2.73 -0.50
N HIS A 49 6.56 3.72 -0.03
CA HIS A 49 6.66 4.20 1.35
C HIS A 49 5.28 4.07 1.98
N LEU A 50 5.18 3.27 3.03
CA LEU A 50 3.93 2.99 3.70
C LEU A 50 3.94 3.48 5.14
N GLU A 51 2.79 3.91 5.62
CA GLU A 51 2.51 4.09 7.03
C GLU A 51 1.40 3.10 7.37
N VAL A 52 1.71 2.16 8.25
CA VAL A 52 0.83 1.06 8.61
C VAL A 52 0.36 1.23 10.05
N ASP A 53 -0.93 1.46 10.23
CA ASP A 53 -1.54 1.60 11.55
C ASP A 53 -1.95 0.24 12.08
N PHE A 54 -1.55 -0.05 13.31
CA PHE A 54 -1.91 -1.26 14.02
C PHE A 54 -2.86 -0.97 15.18
N THR A 55 -3.52 -2.00 15.66
CA THR A 55 -4.35 -1.91 16.88
C THR A 55 -3.46 -1.65 18.11
N ASP A 56 -4.06 -1.11 19.17
CA ASP A 56 -3.33 -0.75 20.39
C ASP A 56 -2.77 -1.95 21.16
N ASP A 57 -3.34 -3.13 20.94
CA ASP A 57 -2.99 -4.35 21.68
C ASP A 57 -1.83 -5.13 21.05
N VAL A 58 -1.26 -4.63 19.96
CA VAL A 58 -0.14 -5.31 19.30
C VAL A 58 1.19 -4.88 19.89
N ASP A 59 2.12 -5.84 20.02
CA ASP A 59 3.53 -5.50 20.24
C ASP A 59 4.13 -5.17 18.89
N ILE A 60 4.32 -3.88 18.61
CA ILE A 60 4.72 -3.37 17.31
C ILE A 60 6.06 -3.94 16.82
N ASN A 61 6.93 -4.38 17.73
CA ASN A 61 8.22 -4.95 17.36
C ASN A 61 8.08 -6.30 16.63
N ILE A 62 7.01 -7.03 16.91
CA ILE A 62 6.75 -8.31 16.24
C ILE A 62 6.43 -8.13 14.75
N PRO A 63 5.39 -7.38 14.37
CA PRO A 63 5.15 -7.14 12.94
C PRO A 63 6.27 -6.36 12.27
N LYS A 64 6.96 -5.48 12.99
CA LYS A 64 8.12 -4.77 12.46
C LYS A 64 9.17 -5.74 11.94
N TYR A 65 9.54 -6.72 12.74
CA TYR A 65 10.51 -7.73 12.36
C TYR A 65 9.98 -8.63 11.24
N GLN A 66 8.74 -9.10 11.36
CA GLN A 66 8.13 -10.00 10.38
C GLN A 66 8.07 -9.38 8.99
N ILE A 67 7.65 -8.12 8.91
CA ILE A 67 7.53 -7.40 7.63
C ILE A 67 8.92 -7.17 7.04
N SER A 68 9.86 -6.74 7.85
CA SER A 68 11.24 -6.51 7.40
C SER A 68 11.85 -7.76 6.79
N GLU A 69 11.68 -8.90 7.46
CA GLU A 69 12.24 -10.18 6.99
C GLU A 69 11.50 -10.72 5.76
N LYS A 70 10.17 -10.73 5.81
CA LYS A 70 9.38 -11.36 4.75
C LYS A 70 9.49 -10.62 3.43
N TYR A 71 9.50 -9.29 3.46
CA TYR A 71 9.46 -8.48 2.25
C TYR A 71 10.80 -7.81 1.92
N SER A 72 11.81 -8.01 2.75
CA SER A 72 13.15 -7.43 2.57
C SER A 72 13.08 -5.90 2.42
N VAL A 73 12.38 -5.27 3.32
CA VAL A 73 12.17 -3.83 3.33
C VAL A 73 12.63 -3.21 4.65
N ALA A 74 12.86 -1.90 4.64
CA ALA A 74 13.20 -1.15 5.83
C ALA A 74 11.94 -0.86 6.64
N THR A 75 12.00 -1.08 7.94
CA THR A 75 10.88 -0.80 8.85
C THR A 75 11.37 0.03 10.02
N SER A 76 10.54 0.95 10.48
CA SER A 76 10.79 1.73 11.69
C SER A 76 9.47 2.07 12.36
N ILE A 77 9.52 2.25 13.68
CA ILE A 77 8.34 2.70 14.43
C ILE A 77 8.19 4.20 14.19
N HIS A 78 6.96 4.63 13.89
CA HIS A 78 6.69 6.05 13.66
C HIS A 78 7.13 6.89 14.85
N ARG A 79 7.74 8.04 14.56
CA ARG A 79 8.35 8.90 15.56
C ARG A 79 7.37 9.38 16.63
N TRP A 80 6.12 9.65 16.23
CA TRP A 80 5.11 10.21 17.12
C TRP A 80 4.01 9.22 17.52
N GLU A 81 3.80 8.17 16.72
CA GLU A 81 2.72 7.21 16.93
C GLU A 81 3.28 5.80 17.09
N LYS A 82 3.22 5.29 18.32
CA LYS A 82 3.86 4.01 18.68
C LYS A 82 3.18 2.78 18.06
N THR A 83 1.96 2.93 17.56
CA THR A 83 1.22 1.84 16.89
C THR A 83 1.28 1.94 15.37
N LYS A 84 2.15 2.79 14.85
CA LYS A 84 2.32 2.97 13.40
C LYS A 84 3.73 2.56 13.00
N LEU A 85 3.83 1.71 11.95
CA LEU A 85 5.09 1.38 11.31
C LEU A 85 5.27 2.20 10.05
N VAL A 86 6.50 2.64 9.82
CA VAL A 86 6.92 3.20 8.54
C VAL A 86 7.68 2.10 7.80
N VAL A 87 7.20 1.74 6.61
CA VAL A 87 7.76 0.66 5.80
C VAL A 87 8.19 1.25 4.46
N SER A 88 9.43 1.01 4.07
CA SER A 88 9.99 1.64 2.87
C SER A 88 10.88 0.65 2.11
N GLY A 89 10.72 0.62 0.80
CA GLY A 89 11.51 -0.24 -0.07
C GLY A 89 10.80 -0.55 -1.36
N LYS A 90 11.42 -1.41 -2.17
CA LYS A 90 10.81 -1.89 -3.40
C LYS A 90 9.78 -2.97 -3.06
N MET A 91 8.53 -2.76 -3.47
CA MET A 91 7.45 -3.68 -3.14
C MET A 91 6.48 -3.84 -4.30
N SER A 92 5.99 -5.06 -4.47
CA SER A 92 4.88 -5.35 -5.37
C SER A 92 3.55 -4.99 -4.72
N VAL A 93 2.51 -4.89 -5.52
CA VAL A 93 1.13 -4.75 -5.03
C VAL A 93 0.78 -5.93 -4.12
N ASP A 94 1.21 -7.15 -4.49
CA ASP A 94 0.97 -8.33 -3.66
C ASP A 94 1.57 -8.21 -2.28
N SER A 95 2.76 -7.61 -2.16
CA SER A 95 3.39 -7.37 -0.85
C SER A 95 2.59 -6.38 -0.02
N ILE A 96 2.11 -5.30 -0.62
CA ILE A 96 1.27 -4.31 0.09
C ILE A 96 -0.01 -4.98 0.61
N LEU A 97 -0.67 -5.78 -0.24
CA LEU A 97 -1.87 -6.51 0.15
C LEU A 97 -1.58 -7.54 1.23
N GLY A 98 -0.42 -8.21 1.14
CA GLY A 98 0.01 -9.17 2.14
C GLY A 98 0.16 -8.53 3.51
N ILE A 99 0.76 -7.35 3.57
CA ILE A 99 0.88 -6.59 4.82
C ILE A 99 -0.51 -6.22 5.34
N SER A 100 -1.42 -5.80 4.47
CA SER A 100 -2.78 -5.41 4.86
C SER A 100 -3.61 -6.56 5.41
N ASN A 101 -3.25 -7.79 5.08
CA ASN A 101 -3.98 -8.98 5.54
C ASN A 101 -3.66 -9.36 6.98
N HIS A 102 -2.67 -8.75 7.59
CA HIS A 102 -2.38 -8.97 9.02
C HIS A 102 -3.60 -8.50 9.83
N GLU A 103 -4.10 -9.37 10.72
CA GLU A 103 -5.34 -9.10 11.46
C GLU A 103 -5.29 -7.84 12.33
N LYS A 104 -4.11 -7.45 12.77
CA LYS A 104 -3.92 -6.27 13.64
C LYS A 104 -3.70 -4.98 12.86
N VAL A 105 -3.62 -5.04 11.54
CA VAL A 105 -3.52 -3.83 10.70
C VAL A 105 -4.89 -3.18 10.57
N LEU A 106 -4.96 -1.89 10.86
CA LEU A 106 -6.16 -1.09 10.72
C LEU A 106 -6.22 -0.37 9.38
N LYS A 107 -5.09 0.17 8.94
CA LYS A 107 -5.06 1.07 7.78
C LYS A 107 -3.64 1.19 7.24
N ILE A 108 -3.52 1.30 5.92
CA ILE A 108 -2.26 1.58 5.23
C ILE A 108 -2.45 2.78 4.33
N ILE A 109 -1.62 3.79 4.52
CA ILE A 109 -1.50 4.94 3.62
C ILE A 109 -0.06 5.04 3.15
N GLY A 110 0.20 5.84 2.16
CA GLY A 110 1.56 6.04 1.66
C GLY A 110 1.59 6.49 0.22
N TYR A 111 2.74 6.29 -0.40
CA TYR A 111 2.94 6.66 -1.80
C TYR A 111 3.90 5.70 -2.49
N ALA A 112 3.85 5.71 -3.81
CA ALA A 112 4.70 4.86 -4.66
C ALA A 112 5.34 5.72 -5.74
N ASN A 113 6.61 5.44 -6.04
CA ASN A 113 7.38 6.12 -7.07
C ASN A 113 8.13 5.11 -7.92
N ALA A 114 8.51 5.52 -9.13
CA ALA A 114 9.40 4.71 -9.96
C ALA A 114 10.74 4.52 -9.25
N SER A 115 11.28 3.31 -9.32
CA SER A 115 12.48 2.95 -8.55
C SER A 115 13.80 3.30 -9.24
N HIS A 116 13.74 3.76 -10.48
CA HIS A 116 14.94 4.04 -11.24
C HIS A 116 14.97 5.50 -11.70
N TYR A 117 15.78 6.29 -11.09
CA TYR A 117 16.12 7.64 -11.54
C TYR A 117 17.16 8.26 -10.63
#